data_a4f2433b5f1acbc0946142ce4ea93369
#
_entry.id   a4f2433b5f1acbc0946142ce4ea93369
#
_cell.length_a   1.000
_cell.length_b   1.000
_cell.length_c   1.000
_cell.angle_alpha   90.00
_cell.angle_beta   90.00
_cell.angle_gamma   90.00
#
_symmetry.space_group_name_H-M   'P 1'
#
loop_
_entity.id
_entity.type
_entity.pdbx_description
1 polymer ?
#
loop_
_entity_poly.entity_id
_entity_poly.type
_entity_poly.pdbx_seq_one_letter_code
_entity_poly.pdbx_strand_id
1 'polypeptide(L)'
;GLLPPGGGRGGGANLSGGLVQVNHFSVLPDVGPALALALSVAAMAPALVKAWVHPEKESVLRTLGYINLCGFCFGFHVHEKAVLHFTLLLGLEACRGGRAALEEYFFTSIAAYYGLLPLLHEPREYPVKVALLGLHAATLLGALGEGAPGKGARRLGGGGWARRPRVLYTLGFVPVEIYCCWLH
;
A
#
# COMPACT_ATOMS: atom_id res chain seq x y z
N GLY A 1 13.66 -21.70 -38.29
CA GLY A 1 12.90 -22.76 -37.68
C GLY A 1 11.81 -22.15 -36.79
N LEU A 2 10.55 -22.22 -37.30
CA LEU A 2 9.35 -21.83 -36.52
C LEU A 2 9.13 -22.86 -35.43
N LEU A 3 9.10 -22.42 -34.15
CA LEU A 3 8.65 -23.24 -33.05
C LEU A 3 7.12 -23.38 -33.10
N PRO A 4 6.57 -24.58 -32.87
CA PRO A 4 5.12 -24.78 -32.88
C PRO A 4 4.49 -24.14 -31.62
N PRO A 5 3.22 -23.71 -31.69
CA PRO A 5 2.52 -23.21 -30.50
C PRO A 5 2.23 -24.40 -29.58
N GLY A 6 3.02 -24.50 -28.50
CA GLY A 6 2.86 -25.51 -27.45
C GLY A 6 1.60 -25.23 -26.64
N GLY A 7 0.50 -25.92 -26.97
CA GLY A 7 -0.67 -26.06 -26.13
C GLY A 7 -0.35 -26.91 -24.91
N GLY A 8 0.11 -26.31 -23.82
CA GLY A 8 0.32 -26.96 -22.53
C GLY A 8 -0.87 -26.69 -21.61
N ARG A 9 -1.82 -27.62 -21.52
CA ARG A 9 -2.72 -27.78 -20.38
C ARG A 9 -1.90 -28.22 -19.17
N GLY A 10 -1.41 -27.29 -18.40
CA GLY A 10 -0.73 -27.56 -17.15
C GLY A 10 -1.05 -26.42 -16.17
N GLY A 11 -1.78 -26.73 -15.09
CA GLY A 11 -2.07 -25.79 -14.02
C GLY A 11 -0.80 -25.38 -13.27
N GLY A 12 0.02 -24.54 -13.87
CA GLY A 12 1.15 -23.87 -13.25
C GLY A 12 0.78 -22.41 -13.03
N ALA A 13 1.19 -21.83 -11.90
CA ALA A 13 1.06 -20.41 -11.65
C ALA A 13 1.68 -19.65 -12.85
N ASN A 14 0.84 -18.96 -13.61
CA ASN A 14 1.30 -18.13 -14.71
C ASN A 14 1.99 -16.90 -14.16
N LEU A 15 3.30 -17.01 -13.95
CA LEU A 15 4.13 -15.87 -13.65
C LEU A 15 4.28 -15.05 -14.93
N SER A 16 3.66 -13.86 -14.95
CA SER A 16 3.70 -12.99 -16.13
C SER A 16 5.08 -12.40 -16.43
N GLY A 17 6.05 -12.60 -15.53
CA GLY A 17 7.41 -12.07 -15.69
C GLY A 17 7.47 -10.55 -15.83
N GLY A 18 6.49 -9.83 -15.26
CA GLY A 18 6.37 -8.38 -15.37
C GLY A 18 5.73 -7.89 -16.69
N LEU A 19 5.33 -8.78 -17.59
CA LEU A 19 4.62 -8.43 -18.81
C LEU A 19 3.11 -8.42 -18.59
N VAL A 20 2.44 -7.42 -19.15
CA VAL A 20 0.97 -7.37 -19.17
C VAL A 20 0.45 -8.45 -20.08
N GLN A 21 -0.07 -9.52 -19.51
CA GLN A 21 -0.68 -10.65 -20.23
C GLN A 21 -2.07 -10.92 -19.67
N VAL A 22 -2.96 -11.42 -20.54
CA VAL A 22 -4.25 -11.93 -20.11
C VAL A 22 -4.01 -13.31 -19.52
N ASN A 23 -3.98 -13.40 -18.19
CA ASN A 23 -3.83 -14.65 -17.46
C ASN A 23 -5.21 -15.14 -17.03
N HIS A 24 -5.51 -16.41 -17.30
CA HIS A 24 -6.70 -17.07 -16.81
C HIS A 24 -6.36 -17.86 -15.54
N PHE A 25 -7.06 -17.55 -14.47
CA PHE A 25 -6.89 -18.26 -13.21
C PHE A 25 -7.69 -19.57 -13.25
N SER A 26 -7.08 -20.66 -12.76
CA SER A 26 -7.75 -21.97 -12.71
C SER A 26 -8.83 -22.07 -11.61
N VAL A 27 -8.73 -21.26 -10.57
CA VAL A 27 -9.60 -21.33 -9.37
C VAL A 27 -10.29 -19.99 -9.09
N LEU A 28 -9.59 -18.88 -9.30
CA LEU A 28 -10.13 -17.54 -9.05
C LEU A 28 -10.91 -17.03 -10.28
N PRO A 29 -11.96 -16.22 -10.06
CA PRO A 29 -12.67 -15.60 -11.18
C PRO A 29 -11.76 -14.61 -11.90
N ASP A 30 -11.85 -14.57 -13.21
CA ASP A 30 -11.15 -13.58 -14.02
C ASP A 30 -11.77 -12.19 -13.82
N VAL A 31 -10.94 -11.24 -13.41
CA VAL A 31 -11.34 -9.84 -13.23
C VAL A 31 -10.97 -9.06 -14.49
N GLY A 32 -11.96 -8.75 -15.31
CA GLY A 32 -11.77 -7.91 -16.49
C GLY A 32 -11.66 -6.42 -16.16
N PRO A 33 -11.17 -5.59 -17.13
CA PRO A 33 -10.96 -4.16 -16.91
C PRO A 33 -12.25 -3.40 -16.53
N ALA A 34 -13.40 -3.81 -17.08
CA ALA A 34 -14.68 -3.19 -16.75
C ALA A 34 -15.11 -3.43 -15.29
N LEU A 35 -14.91 -4.66 -14.78
CA LEU A 35 -15.20 -4.98 -13.40
C LEU A 35 -14.23 -4.26 -12.45
N ALA A 36 -12.94 -4.22 -12.78
CA ALA A 36 -11.95 -3.49 -12.02
C ALA A 36 -12.28 -1.99 -11.93
N LEU A 37 -12.69 -1.38 -13.05
CA LEU A 37 -13.14 0.00 -13.08
C LEU A 37 -14.39 0.23 -12.21
N ALA A 38 -15.38 -0.66 -12.32
CA ALA A 38 -16.61 -0.56 -11.52
C ALA A 38 -16.31 -0.65 -10.01
N LEU A 39 -15.45 -1.59 -9.60
CA LEU A 39 -15.02 -1.73 -8.21
C LEU A 39 -14.24 -0.50 -7.73
N SER A 40 -13.33 0.04 -8.55
CA SER A 40 -12.59 1.25 -8.24
C SER A 40 -13.53 2.44 -8.01
N VAL A 41 -14.47 2.66 -8.93
CA VAL A 41 -15.45 3.76 -8.82
C VAL A 41 -16.36 3.57 -7.60
N ALA A 42 -16.86 2.35 -7.37
CA ALA A 42 -17.69 2.04 -6.20
C ALA A 42 -16.94 2.30 -4.88
N ALA A 43 -15.66 1.92 -4.81
CA ALA A 43 -14.83 2.18 -3.63
C ALA A 43 -14.55 3.67 -3.42
N MET A 44 -14.36 4.44 -4.50
CA MET A 44 -14.13 5.90 -4.44
C MET A 44 -15.40 6.70 -4.13
N ALA A 45 -16.59 6.17 -4.49
CA ALA A 45 -17.86 6.91 -4.46
C ALA A 45 -18.16 7.55 -3.08
N PRO A 46 -17.99 6.91 -1.92
CA PRO A 46 -18.25 7.54 -0.64
C PRO A 46 -17.42 8.79 -0.38
N ALA A 47 -16.14 8.76 -0.78
CA ALA A 47 -15.23 9.89 -0.62
C ALA A 47 -15.58 11.03 -1.60
N LEU A 48 -15.91 10.70 -2.84
CA LEU A 48 -16.34 11.66 -3.86
C LEU A 48 -17.65 12.36 -3.48
N VAL A 49 -18.65 11.59 -3.02
CA VAL A 49 -19.93 12.14 -2.54
C VAL A 49 -19.69 13.05 -1.33
N LYS A 50 -18.87 12.64 -0.37
CA LYS A 50 -18.54 13.47 0.79
C LYS A 50 -17.85 14.77 0.37
N ALA A 51 -16.89 14.70 -0.54
CA ALA A 51 -16.16 15.87 -1.03
C ALA A 51 -17.09 16.83 -1.83
N TRP A 52 -18.09 16.28 -2.51
CA TRP A 52 -19.10 17.07 -3.23
C TRP A 52 -20.08 17.78 -2.29
N VAL A 53 -20.61 17.06 -1.30
CA VAL A 53 -21.61 17.59 -0.38
C VAL A 53 -20.99 18.51 0.67
N HIS A 54 -19.77 18.20 1.13
CA HIS A 54 -19.04 18.95 2.16
C HIS A 54 -17.61 19.24 1.70
N PRO A 55 -17.42 20.26 0.82
CA PRO A 55 -16.11 20.61 0.29
C PRO A 55 -15.26 21.31 1.35
N GLU A 56 -14.47 20.55 2.10
CA GLU A 56 -13.53 21.07 3.10
C GLU A 56 -12.12 21.10 2.53
N LYS A 57 -11.47 22.27 2.52
CA LYS A 57 -10.09 22.43 2.02
C LYS A 57 -9.09 21.55 2.79
N GLU A 58 -9.36 21.34 4.09
CA GLU A 58 -8.51 20.53 4.96
C GLU A 58 -8.57 19.02 4.67
N SER A 59 -9.64 18.55 4.04
CA SER A 59 -9.85 17.14 3.72
C SER A 59 -9.32 16.74 2.34
N VAL A 60 -8.86 17.67 1.52
CA VAL A 60 -8.48 17.42 0.12
C VAL A 60 -7.37 16.39 0.01
N LEU A 61 -6.27 16.53 0.77
CA LEU A 61 -5.14 15.59 0.73
C LEU A 61 -5.56 14.18 1.14
N ARG A 62 -6.38 14.07 2.19
CA ARG A 62 -6.89 12.78 2.66
C ARG A 62 -7.83 12.15 1.61
N THR A 63 -8.71 12.94 1.01
CA THR A 63 -9.60 12.47 -0.05
C THR A 63 -8.82 11.99 -1.27
N LEU A 64 -7.82 12.76 -1.72
CA LEU A 64 -6.96 12.37 -2.83
C LEU A 64 -6.14 11.12 -2.50
N GLY A 65 -5.58 11.03 -1.28
CA GLY A 65 -4.88 9.84 -0.80
C GLY A 65 -5.77 8.60 -0.83
N TYR A 66 -7.01 8.71 -0.34
CA TYR A 66 -7.98 7.61 -0.38
C TYR A 66 -8.36 7.20 -1.80
N ILE A 67 -8.61 8.14 -2.70
CA ILE A 67 -8.93 7.86 -4.11
C ILE A 67 -7.77 7.12 -4.78
N ASN A 68 -6.52 7.57 -4.56
CA ASN A 68 -5.35 6.91 -5.11
C ASN A 68 -5.16 5.51 -4.51
N LEU A 69 -5.45 5.31 -3.21
CA LEU A 69 -5.45 3.99 -2.58
C LEU A 69 -6.49 3.06 -3.20
N CYS A 70 -7.72 3.54 -3.44
CA CYS A 70 -8.75 2.76 -4.14
C CYS A 70 -8.29 2.37 -5.55
N GLY A 71 -7.71 3.31 -6.30
CA GLY A 71 -7.15 3.04 -7.62
C GLY A 71 -6.01 2.02 -7.60
N PHE A 72 -5.17 2.06 -6.55
CA PHE A 72 -4.13 1.06 -6.35
C PHE A 72 -4.70 -0.33 -6.03
N CYS A 73 -5.68 -0.42 -5.14
CA CYS A 73 -6.24 -1.70 -4.69
C CYS A 73 -7.13 -2.38 -5.73
N PHE A 74 -7.89 -1.61 -6.51
CA PHE A 74 -8.92 -2.13 -7.42
C PHE A 74 -8.63 -1.87 -8.89
N GLY A 75 -7.56 -1.13 -9.20
CA GLY A 75 -7.18 -0.83 -10.59
C GLY A 75 -6.76 -2.06 -11.36
N PHE A 76 -7.04 -2.06 -12.68
CA PHE A 76 -6.63 -3.12 -13.58
C PHE A 76 -5.14 -2.95 -13.95
N HIS A 77 -4.32 -3.97 -13.73
CA HIS A 77 -2.87 -3.97 -14.02
C HIS A 77 -2.11 -2.79 -13.37
N VAL A 78 -2.26 -2.63 -12.07
CA VAL A 78 -1.53 -1.61 -11.31
C VAL A 78 -0.13 -2.12 -10.96
N HIS A 79 0.88 -1.30 -11.22
CA HIS A 79 2.26 -1.58 -10.82
C HIS A 79 2.49 -1.27 -9.34
N GLU A 80 3.38 -1.99 -8.71
CA GLU A 80 3.76 -1.83 -7.29
C GLU A 80 4.16 -0.38 -6.96
N LYS A 81 4.84 0.28 -7.89
CA LYS A 81 5.29 1.69 -7.75
C LYS A 81 4.13 2.68 -7.58
N ALA A 82 2.92 2.33 -8.00
CA ALA A 82 1.76 3.19 -7.83
C ALA A 82 1.38 3.41 -6.35
N VAL A 83 1.89 2.55 -5.45
CA VAL A 83 1.79 2.74 -4.00
C VAL A 83 2.33 4.10 -3.54
N LEU A 84 3.32 4.65 -4.26
CA LEU A 84 3.91 5.95 -3.94
C LEU A 84 2.94 7.12 -4.10
N HIS A 85 1.94 7.02 -4.97
CA HIS A 85 0.97 8.09 -5.20
C HIS A 85 0.17 8.40 -3.94
N PHE A 86 -0.39 7.38 -3.28
CA PHE A 86 -1.17 7.62 -2.08
C PHE A 86 -0.30 7.83 -0.84
N THR A 87 0.87 7.18 -0.74
CA THR A 87 1.76 7.37 0.41
C THR A 87 2.33 8.78 0.47
N LEU A 88 2.66 9.38 -0.67
CA LEU A 88 3.11 10.78 -0.72
C LEU A 88 2.01 11.74 -0.21
N LEU A 89 0.77 11.55 -0.66
CA LEU A 89 -0.37 12.37 -0.23
C LEU A 89 -0.65 12.20 1.26
N LEU A 90 -0.60 10.98 1.79
CA LEU A 90 -0.74 10.71 3.22
C LEU A 90 0.42 11.30 4.03
N GLY A 91 1.64 11.31 3.49
CA GLY A 91 2.79 11.96 4.10
C GLY A 91 2.59 13.48 4.25
N LEU A 92 2.09 14.14 3.21
CA LEU A 92 1.72 15.55 3.26
C LEU A 92 0.59 15.84 4.26
N GLU A 93 -0.39 14.94 4.35
CA GLU A 93 -1.44 15.04 5.36
C GLU A 93 -0.89 14.84 6.78
N ALA A 94 0.06 13.91 6.97
CA ALA A 94 0.70 13.67 8.25
C ALA A 94 1.47 14.90 8.78
N CYS A 95 2.08 15.69 7.89
CA CYS A 95 2.73 16.95 8.27
C CYS A 95 1.75 18.02 8.78
N ARG A 96 0.47 17.94 8.43
CA ARG A 96 -0.57 18.91 8.76
C ARG A 96 -1.57 18.41 9.80
N GLY A 97 -1.85 17.12 9.77
CA GLY A 97 -2.98 16.50 10.46
C GLY A 97 -2.73 16.09 11.92
N GLY A 98 -1.54 16.33 12.45
CA GLY A 98 -1.18 15.99 13.83
C GLY A 98 -0.96 14.49 14.05
N ARG A 99 -0.93 14.07 15.33
CA ARG A 99 -0.52 12.73 15.76
C ARG A 99 -1.31 11.60 15.11
N ALA A 100 -2.62 11.74 14.93
CA ALA A 100 -3.46 10.67 14.37
C ALA A 100 -3.14 10.41 12.89
N ALA A 101 -2.94 11.47 12.11
CA ALA A 101 -2.54 11.37 10.70
C ALA A 101 -1.12 10.80 10.57
N LEU A 102 -0.22 11.17 11.49
CA LEU A 102 1.14 10.64 11.53
C LEU A 102 1.17 9.14 11.88
N GLU A 103 0.34 8.69 12.82
CA GLU A 103 0.19 7.26 13.14
C GLU A 103 -0.37 6.47 11.94
N GLU A 104 -1.36 7.02 11.25
CA GLU A 104 -1.92 6.40 10.05
C GLU A 104 -0.88 6.31 8.92
N TYR A 105 -0.16 7.39 8.68
CA TYR A 105 0.94 7.41 7.71
C TYR A 105 2.04 6.42 8.08
N PHE A 106 2.44 6.34 9.35
CA PHE A 106 3.46 5.40 9.81
C PHE A 106 3.12 3.97 9.40
N PHE A 107 1.94 3.46 9.77
CA PHE A 107 1.56 2.08 9.46
C PHE A 107 1.39 1.85 7.96
N THR A 108 0.77 2.78 7.27
CA THR A 108 0.51 2.66 5.83
C THR A 108 1.80 2.71 5.02
N SER A 109 2.72 3.62 5.36
CA SER A 109 3.98 3.78 4.63
C SER A 109 4.95 2.61 4.88
N ILE A 110 5.02 2.07 6.10
CA ILE A 110 5.82 0.88 6.39
C ILE A 110 5.33 -0.30 5.54
N ALA A 111 4.02 -0.56 5.52
CA ALA A 111 3.45 -1.64 4.71
C ALA A 111 3.70 -1.43 3.21
N ALA A 112 3.48 -0.21 2.72
CA ALA A 112 3.66 0.17 1.33
C ALA A 112 5.12 0.03 0.88
N TYR A 113 6.06 0.54 1.66
CA TYR A 113 7.48 0.51 1.32
C TYR A 113 8.07 -0.88 1.48
N TYR A 114 7.63 -1.66 2.47
CA TYR A 114 7.99 -3.07 2.56
C TYR A 114 7.57 -3.83 1.29
N GLY A 115 6.38 -3.58 0.77
CA GLY A 115 5.90 -4.16 -0.49
C GLY A 115 6.72 -3.77 -1.73
N LEU A 116 7.50 -2.68 -1.68
CA LEU A 116 8.41 -2.27 -2.75
C LEU A 116 9.80 -2.92 -2.66
N LEU A 117 10.19 -3.48 -1.49
CA LEU A 117 11.51 -4.05 -1.30
C LEU A 117 11.85 -5.20 -2.27
N PRO A 118 10.92 -6.06 -2.71
CA PRO A 118 11.21 -7.09 -3.71
C PRO A 118 11.67 -6.54 -5.06
N LEU A 119 11.42 -5.26 -5.37
CA LEU A 119 11.95 -4.62 -6.59
C LEU A 119 13.47 -4.44 -6.57
N LEU A 120 14.06 -4.40 -5.38
CA LEU A 120 15.50 -4.39 -5.14
C LEU A 120 15.91 -5.86 -4.90
N HIS A 121 16.24 -6.61 -5.93
CA HIS A 121 16.44 -8.05 -5.86
C HIS A 121 17.91 -8.47 -5.76
N GLU A 122 18.88 -7.55 -5.92
CA GLU A 122 20.28 -7.87 -5.81
C GLU A 122 20.69 -8.07 -4.33
N PRO A 123 21.45 -9.12 -4.01
CA PRO A 123 21.93 -9.38 -2.63
C PRO A 123 22.73 -8.23 -2.04
N ARG A 124 23.42 -7.45 -2.88
CA ARG A 124 24.20 -6.26 -2.47
C ARG A 124 23.31 -5.11 -1.99
N GLU A 125 22.06 -5.06 -2.43
CA GLU A 125 21.10 -4.01 -2.07
C GLU A 125 20.40 -4.30 -0.73
N TYR A 126 20.52 -5.52 -0.21
CA TYR A 126 19.84 -5.90 1.02
C TYR A 126 20.13 -4.99 2.23
N PRO A 127 21.41 -4.64 2.53
CA PRO A 127 21.69 -3.71 3.64
C PRO A 127 21.05 -2.34 3.42
N VAL A 128 20.98 -1.87 2.16
CA VAL A 128 20.37 -0.60 1.81
C VAL A 128 18.86 -0.62 2.01
N LYS A 129 18.18 -1.72 1.62
CA LYS A 129 16.74 -1.91 1.88
C LYS A 129 16.42 -1.77 3.36
N VAL A 130 17.13 -2.55 4.19
CA VAL A 130 16.90 -2.57 5.64
C VAL A 130 17.21 -1.21 6.26
N ALA A 131 18.31 -0.57 5.84
CA ALA A 131 18.69 0.74 6.32
C ALA A 131 17.66 1.82 5.98
N LEU A 132 17.16 1.85 4.74
CA LEU A 132 16.16 2.82 4.31
C LEU A 132 14.84 2.66 5.05
N LEU A 133 14.34 1.42 5.16
CA LEU A 133 13.09 1.15 5.88
C LEU A 133 13.24 1.43 7.38
N GLY A 134 14.38 1.03 7.96
CA GLY A 134 14.70 1.29 9.36
C GLY A 134 14.84 2.78 9.67
N LEU A 135 15.51 3.55 8.80
CA LEU A 135 15.64 5.00 8.95
C LEU A 135 14.27 5.68 8.84
N HIS A 136 13.45 5.28 7.87
CA HIS A 136 12.08 5.79 7.72
C HIS A 136 11.24 5.50 8.98
N ALA A 137 11.28 4.27 9.48
CA ALA A 137 10.58 3.91 10.70
C ALA A 137 11.07 4.70 11.92
N ALA A 138 12.39 4.84 12.09
CA ALA A 138 12.99 5.56 13.19
C ALA A 138 12.63 7.05 13.19
N THR A 139 12.66 7.71 12.04
CA THR A 139 12.28 9.12 11.91
C THR A 139 10.81 9.36 12.27
N LEU A 140 9.91 8.49 11.82
CA LEU A 140 8.49 8.61 12.16
C LEU A 140 8.20 8.28 13.63
N LEU A 141 8.88 7.27 14.20
CA LEU A 141 8.77 6.96 15.64
C LEU A 141 9.30 8.10 16.51
N GLY A 142 10.41 8.74 16.11
CA GLY A 142 10.92 9.95 16.75
C GLY A 142 9.89 11.06 16.75
N ALA A 143 9.31 11.37 15.60
CA ALA A 143 8.27 12.38 15.46
C ALA A 143 7.00 12.05 16.28
N LEU A 144 6.64 10.77 16.42
CA LEU A 144 5.55 10.32 17.29
C LEU A 144 5.91 10.43 18.78
N GLY A 145 7.19 10.29 19.12
CA GLY A 145 7.69 10.41 20.50
C GLY A 145 7.74 11.85 21.02
N GLU A 146 8.14 12.80 20.16
CA GLU A 146 8.33 14.22 20.52
C GLU A 146 7.02 15.01 20.67
N GLY A 147 5.87 14.36 20.53
CA GLY A 147 4.57 15.02 20.60
C GLY A 147 4.34 15.89 19.37
N ALA A 148 3.86 15.29 18.30
CA ALA A 148 3.56 15.97 17.04
C ALA A 148 2.83 17.30 17.26
N PRO A 149 3.35 18.44 16.75
CA PRO A 149 2.74 19.74 16.93
C PRO A 149 1.40 19.79 16.18
N GLY A 150 0.30 19.78 16.89
CA GLY A 150 -1.03 19.88 16.30
C GLY A 150 -2.04 20.29 17.35
N LYS A 151 -2.45 21.56 17.34
CA LYS A 151 -3.60 22.05 18.09
C LYS A 151 -4.85 21.35 17.56
N GLY A 152 -5.40 20.46 18.36
CA GLY A 152 -6.65 19.78 18.05
C GLY A 152 -6.51 18.29 17.87
N ALA A 153 -6.06 17.59 18.90
CA ALA A 153 -6.28 16.16 19.01
C ALA A 153 -7.79 15.88 19.13
N ARG A 154 -8.52 15.99 18.02
CA ARG A 154 -9.75 15.22 17.88
C ARG A 154 -9.26 13.78 17.99
N ARG A 155 -9.50 13.19 19.14
CA ARG A 155 -9.49 11.75 19.34
C ARG A 155 -10.55 11.17 18.40
N LEU A 156 -10.21 11.04 17.13
CA LEU A 156 -10.92 10.10 16.27
C LEU A 156 -10.65 8.75 16.92
N GLY A 157 -11.70 8.23 17.56
CA GLY A 157 -11.68 7.08 18.44
C GLY A 157 -11.21 5.78 17.81
N GLY A 158 -9.93 5.71 17.55
CA GLY A 158 -9.22 4.46 17.42
C GLY A 158 -8.73 4.07 18.81
N GLY A 159 -9.65 3.67 19.69
CA GLY A 159 -9.30 3.07 20.96
C GLY A 159 -8.31 1.94 20.71
N GLY A 160 -7.52 1.55 21.73
CA GLY A 160 -6.43 0.56 21.65
C GLY A 160 -6.68 -0.72 20.85
N TRP A 161 -7.93 -0.97 20.44
CA TRP A 161 -8.39 -2.02 19.55
C TRP A 161 -7.85 -1.91 18.12
N ALA A 162 -7.90 -0.75 17.51
CA ALA A 162 -7.43 -0.57 16.13
C ALA A 162 -5.90 -0.50 16.04
N ARG A 163 -5.21 -0.17 17.12
CA ARG A 163 -3.75 -0.10 17.17
C ARG A 163 -3.10 -1.48 17.25
N ARG A 164 -3.68 -2.40 18.02
CA ARG A 164 -3.14 -3.75 18.20
C ARG A 164 -3.00 -4.55 16.89
N PRO A 165 -4.03 -4.66 16.03
CA PRO A 165 -3.90 -5.39 14.78
C PRO A 165 -2.90 -4.73 13.82
N ARG A 166 -2.79 -3.41 13.81
CA ARG A 166 -1.79 -2.69 12.98
C ARG A 166 -0.36 -3.01 13.42
N VAL A 167 -0.11 -3.00 14.72
CA VAL A 167 1.21 -3.36 15.28
C VAL A 167 1.54 -4.81 14.97
N LEU A 168 0.60 -5.74 15.20
CA LEU A 168 0.80 -7.17 14.88
C LEU A 168 1.07 -7.39 13.40
N TYR A 169 0.34 -6.71 12.53
CA TYR A 169 0.56 -6.77 11.08
C TYR A 169 1.96 -6.28 10.70
N THR A 170 2.40 -5.14 11.23
CA THR A 170 3.73 -4.59 10.96
C THR A 170 4.84 -5.49 11.50
N LEU A 171 4.67 -6.05 12.71
CA LEU A 171 5.61 -7.01 13.27
C LEU A 171 5.64 -8.33 12.47
N GLY A 172 4.55 -8.69 11.79
CA GLY A 172 4.48 -9.85 10.91
C GLY A 172 5.46 -9.81 9.73
N PHE A 173 5.95 -8.64 9.33
CA PHE A 173 6.97 -8.53 8.28
C PHE A 173 8.33 -9.10 8.73
N VAL A 174 8.63 -9.06 10.03
CA VAL A 174 9.90 -9.59 10.56
C VAL A 174 10.05 -11.10 10.31
N PRO A 175 9.09 -11.97 10.72
CA PRO A 175 9.18 -13.39 10.41
C PRO A 175 9.15 -13.70 8.91
N VAL A 176 8.42 -12.91 8.11
CA VAL A 176 8.43 -13.07 6.65
C VAL A 176 9.81 -12.80 6.08
N GLU A 177 10.48 -11.74 6.52
CA GLU A 177 11.82 -11.38 6.08
C GLU A 177 12.85 -12.43 6.52
N ILE A 178 12.75 -12.93 7.76
CA ILE A 178 13.59 -14.02 8.24
C ILE A 178 13.39 -15.28 7.39
N TYR A 179 12.16 -15.63 7.07
CA TYR A 179 11.85 -16.75 6.21
C TYR A 179 12.47 -16.60 4.82
N CYS A 180 12.27 -15.45 4.18
CA CYS A 180 12.79 -15.19 2.84
C CYS A 180 14.32 -15.16 2.76
N CYS A 181 14.99 -14.70 3.83
CA CYS A 181 16.45 -14.55 3.82
C CYS A 181 17.21 -15.80 4.29
N TRP A 182 16.60 -16.65 5.15
CA TRP A 182 17.32 -17.71 5.85
C TRP A 182 16.77 -19.10 5.59
N LEU A 183 15.52 -19.23 5.17
CA LEU A 183 14.85 -20.53 5.04
C LEU A 183 14.47 -20.85 3.58
N HIS A 184 14.59 -19.91 2.66
CA HIS A 184 14.31 -20.07 1.24
C HIS A 184 15.53 -19.75 0.43
#